data_cb8e0ed7ca6fd5f3fa57a437d83b8cca
#
_entry.id   cb8e0ed7ca6fd5f3fa57a437d83b8cca
#
_cell.length_a   1.000
_cell.length_b   1.000
_cell.length_c   1.000
_cell.angle_alpha   90.00
_cell.angle_beta   90.00
_cell.angle_gamma   90.00
#
_symmetry.space_group_name_H-M   'P 1'
#
loop_
_entity.id
_entity.type
_entity.pdbx_description
1 polymer ?
#
loop_
_entity_poly.entity_id
_entity_poly.type
_entity_poly.pdbx_seq_one_letter_code
_entity_poly.pdbx_strand_id
1 'polypeptide(L)'
;NRPDFKKEAQEIAADLKSYFTKNECFLYGEGPNINSATRNGCFPTDLLYNVEESLPNMAYYAAMANDKELLSLVECSMNTHLEFMLPDGAWDNSWGTRNFKWTYWGGRTSDGFMGGYYKLAARHPEYLEAIQRNIQLLKKATHNGLLYGGMHYFASGIPPCIHHTFGHAKALASFLELPPVKTAAS
;
A
#
# COMPACT_ATOMS: atom_id res chain seq x y z
N ASN A 1 5.94 22.39 16.44
CA ASN A 1 5.79 22.87 15.07
C ASN A 1 7.16 23.27 14.53
N ARG A 2 7.70 22.52 13.55
CA ARG A 2 9.04 22.70 12.97
C ARG A 2 8.87 23.16 11.51
N PRO A 3 8.99 24.48 11.24
CA PRO A 3 8.78 25.04 9.90
C PRO A 3 9.77 24.52 8.84
N ASP A 4 10.98 24.17 9.27
CA ASP A 4 11.99 23.53 8.44
C ASP A 4 11.50 22.15 7.91
N PHE A 5 10.98 21.29 8.76
CA PHE A 5 10.41 20.00 8.35
C PHE A 5 9.17 20.16 7.46
N LYS A 6 8.37 21.19 7.71
CA LYS A 6 7.21 21.48 6.85
C LYS A 6 7.65 21.84 5.43
N LYS A 7 8.66 22.69 5.30
CA LYS A 7 9.22 23.09 4.00
C LYS A 7 9.80 21.89 3.25
N GLU A 8 10.62 21.09 3.93
CA GLU A 8 11.20 19.88 3.35
C GLU A 8 10.13 18.88 2.88
N ALA A 9 9.09 18.65 3.69
CA ALA A 9 7.97 17.79 3.31
C ALA A 9 7.23 18.31 2.07
N GLN A 10 7.09 19.64 1.91
CA GLN A 10 6.48 20.24 0.73
C GLN A 10 7.35 20.06 -0.53
N GLU A 11 8.67 20.20 -0.40
CA GLU A 11 9.63 19.99 -1.49
C GLU A 11 9.61 18.52 -1.94
N ILE A 12 9.65 17.57 -1.01
CA ILE A 12 9.53 16.14 -1.30
C ILE A 12 8.20 15.84 -1.98
N ALA A 13 7.08 16.36 -1.47
CA ALA A 13 5.77 16.14 -2.05
C ALA A 13 5.65 16.68 -3.48
N ALA A 14 6.28 17.82 -3.77
CA ALA A 14 6.32 18.38 -5.12
C ALA A 14 7.11 17.49 -6.08
N ASP A 15 8.26 16.97 -5.65
CA ASP A 15 9.08 16.04 -6.44
C ASP A 15 8.34 14.72 -6.72
N LEU A 16 7.70 14.15 -5.69
CA LEU A 16 6.97 12.88 -5.79
C LEU A 16 5.87 12.87 -6.85
N LYS A 17 5.26 14.00 -7.17
CA LYS A 17 4.24 14.11 -8.22
C LYS A 17 4.76 13.69 -9.60
N SER A 18 6.07 13.81 -9.83
CA SER A 18 6.71 13.40 -11.09
C SER A 18 6.84 11.88 -11.27
N TYR A 19 6.65 11.10 -10.19
CA TYR A 19 6.80 9.65 -10.19
C TYR A 19 5.51 8.88 -10.45
N PHE A 20 4.47 9.55 -10.92
CA PHE A 20 3.24 8.90 -11.38
C PHE A 20 3.21 8.81 -12.90
N THR A 21 2.83 7.66 -13.44
CA THR A 21 2.62 7.52 -14.89
C THR A 21 1.47 8.42 -15.35
N LYS A 22 1.58 8.87 -16.61
CA LYS A 22 0.72 9.93 -17.13
C LYS A 22 -0.77 9.54 -17.23
N ASN A 23 -1.06 8.29 -17.57
CA ASN A 23 -2.43 7.85 -17.87
C ASN A 23 -3.08 7.17 -16.67
N GLU A 24 -2.41 6.16 -16.11
CA GLU A 24 -2.93 5.30 -15.04
C GLU A 24 -2.45 5.74 -13.65
N CYS A 25 -1.72 6.85 -13.55
CA CYS A 25 -1.13 7.33 -12.30
C CYS A 25 -0.37 6.23 -11.53
N PHE A 26 0.26 5.29 -12.24
CA PHE A 26 0.97 4.21 -11.59
C PHE A 26 2.26 4.74 -10.97
N LEU A 27 2.45 4.55 -9.66
CA LEU A 27 3.64 5.03 -8.96
C LEU A 27 4.84 4.17 -9.32
N TYR A 28 5.92 4.81 -9.77
CA TYR A 28 7.20 4.17 -10.12
C TYR A 28 8.36 4.84 -9.38
N GLY A 29 9.55 4.28 -9.54
CA GLY A 29 10.76 4.85 -8.95
C GLY A 29 11.40 3.96 -7.91
N GLU A 30 10.96 2.72 -7.79
CA GLU A 30 11.55 1.73 -6.90
C GLU A 30 12.81 1.12 -7.51
N GLY A 31 13.84 0.95 -6.68
CA GLY A 31 15.05 0.25 -7.04
C GLY A 31 16.23 1.15 -7.45
N PRO A 32 17.38 0.55 -7.79
CA PRO A 32 18.62 1.30 -8.01
C PRO A 32 18.63 2.17 -9.27
N ASN A 33 17.75 1.90 -10.21
CA ASN A 33 17.66 2.62 -11.50
C ASN A 33 16.37 3.41 -11.63
N ILE A 34 16.03 4.12 -10.57
CA ILE A 34 14.78 4.86 -10.39
C ILE A 34 14.33 5.71 -11.58
N ASN A 35 15.29 6.29 -12.33
CA ASN A 35 15.00 7.21 -13.45
C ASN A 35 15.24 6.57 -14.82
N SER A 36 15.53 5.27 -14.90
CA SER A 36 15.80 4.62 -16.17
C SER A 36 14.73 3.59 -16.53
N ALA A 37 14.14 3.74 -17.70
CA ALA A 37 13.28 2.73 -18.27
C ALA A 37 14.09 1.48 -18.67
N THR A 38 13.47 0.31 -18.55
CA THR A 38 13.98 -0.93 -19.11
C THR A 38 14.05 -0.84 -20.64
N ARG A 39 14.70 -1.84 -21.29
CA ARG A 39 14.72 -1.96 -22.76
C ARG A 39 13.32 -1.91 -23.40
N ASN A 40 12.30 -2.35 -22.68
CA ASN A 40 10.91 -2.36 -23.14
C ASN A 40 10.13 -1.09 -22.74
N GLY A 41 10.81 -0.06 -22.24
CA GLY A 41 10.17 1.20 -21.84
C GLY A 41 9.46 1.17 -20.50
N CYS A 42 9.60 0.10 -19.71
CA CYS A 42 8.97 -0.01 -18.40
C CYS A 42 9.81 0.66 -17.32
N PHE A 43 9.18 1.45 -16.47
CA PHE A 43 9.80 2.03 -15.28
C PHE A 43 9.80 1.02 -14.12
N PRO A 44 10.80 1.12 -13.21
CA PRO A 44 10.85 0.25 -12.04
C PRO A 44 9.69 0.53 -11.11
N THR A 45 8.97 -0.51 -10.73
CA THR A 45 7.81 -0.43 -9.85
C THR A 45 7.83 -1.57 -8.86
N ASP A 46 7.63 -1.29 -7.58
CA ASP A 46 7.38 -2.30 -6.56
C ASP A 46 5.94 -2.15 -6.06
N LEU A 47 5.08 -3.00 -6.57
CA LEU A 47 3.65 -2.97 -6.29
C LEU A 47 3.37 -3.07 -4.78
N LEU A 48 4.05 -3.98 -4.11
CA LEU A 48 3.82 -4.25 -2.69
C LEU A 48 4.25 -3.07 -1.82
N TYR A 49 5.44 -2.53 -2.02
CA TYR A 49 5.89 -1.35 -1.28
C TYR A 49 5.06 -0.10 -1.59
N ASN A 50 4.56 0.02 -2.82
CA ASN A 50 3.64 1.11 -3.13
C ASN A 50 2.40 1.07 -2.25
N VAL A 51 1.78 -0.10 -2.12
CA VAL A 51 0.56 -0.29 -1.32
C VAL A 51 0.84 -0.20 0.18
N GLU A 52 1.95 -0.77 0.62
CA GLU A 52 2.31 -0.90 2.03
C GLU A 52 2.85 0.41 2.62
N GLU A 53 3.72 1.10 1.89
CA GLU A 53 4.47 2.23 2.44
C GLU A 53 4.29 3.53 1.67
N SER A 54 4.47 3.54 0.36
CA SER A 54 4.57 4.78 -0.40
C SER A 54 3.22 5.49 -0.51
N LEU A 55 2.20 4.83 -1.04
CA LEU A 55 0.87 5.42 -1.19
C LEU A 55 0.21 5.77 0.15
N PRO A 56 0.33 4.95 1.22
CA PRO A 56 -0.18 5.35 2.54
C PRO A 56 0.43 6.63 3.07
N ASN A 57 1.76 6.76 3.02
CA ASN A 57 2.44 7.94 3.52
C ASN A 57 2.07 9.19 2.71
N MET A 58 1.96 9.08 1.39
CA MET A 58 1.48 10.17 0.52
C MET A 58 0.02 10.53 0.82
N ALA A 59 -0.86 9.54 1.03
CA ALA A 59 -2.27 9.78 1.38
C ALA A 59 -2.41 10.54 2.70
N TYR A 60 -1.65 10.16 3.72
CA TYR A 60 -1.63 10.86 5.01
C TYR A 60 -1.13 12.29 4.85
N TYR A 61 0.00 12.47 4.17
CA TYR A 61 0.56 13.80 3.94
C TYR A 61 -0.41 14.70 3.16
N ALA A 62 -0.92 14.22 2.02
CA ALA A 62 -1.81 14.98 1.16
C ALA A 62 -3.09 15.43 1.90
N ALA A 63 -3.66 14.54 2.71
CA ALA A 63 -4.81 14.86 3.55
C ALA A 63 -4.48 15.93 4.62
N MET A 64 -3.34 15.79 5.31
CA MET A 64 -2.91 16.73 6.35
C MET A 64 -2.51 18.10 5.79
N ALA A 65 -1.83 18.13 4.65
CA ALA A 65 -1.36 19.36 4.00
C ALA A 65 -2.44 20.02 3.14
N ASN A 66 -3.59 19.38 2.94
CA ASN A 66 -4.62 19.77 1.99
C ASN A 66 -4.08 19.93 0.55
N ASP A 67 -3.12 19.05 0.17
CA ASP A 67 -2.57 18.99 -1.18
C ASP A 67 -3.51 18.16 -2.07
N LYS A 68 -4.45 18.86 -2.71
CA LYS A 68 -5.49 18.24 -3.52
C LYS A 68 -4.94 17.55 -4.77
N GLU A 69 -3.87 18.09 -5.35
CA GLU A 69 -3.24 17.52 -6.54
C GLU A 69 -2.58 16.19 -6.22
N LEU A 70 -1.73 16.15 -5.18
CA LEU A 70 -1.12 14.91 -4.73
C LEU A 70 -2.17 13.89 -4.30
N LEU A 71 -3.22 14.33 -3.59
CA LEU A 71 -4.29 13.43 -3.18
C LEU A 71 -5.01 12.79 -4.38
N SER A 72 -5.27 13.57 -5.43
CA SER A 72 -5.88 13.05 -6.67
C SER A 72 -4.98 12.04 -7.37
N LEU A 73 -3.67 12.27 -7.43
CA LEU A 73 -2.69 11.32 -7.98
C LEU A 73 -2.65 10.03 -7.16
N VAL A 74 -2.66 10.14 -5.84
CA VAL A 74 -2.65 8.99 -4.94
C VAL A 74 -3.94 8.17 -5.09
N GLU A 75 -5.11 8.80 -5.11
CA GLU A 75 -6.40 8.13 -5.31
C GLU A 75 -6.45 7.41 -6.67
N CYS A 76 -6.01 8.06 -7.73
CA CYS A 76 -5.89 7.46 -9.06
C CYS A 76 -4.94 6.24 -9.03
N SER A 77 -3.77 6.39 -8.43
CA SER A 77 -2.79 5.30 -8.30
C SER A 77 -3.32 4.13 -7.46
N MET A 78 -4.01 4.42 -6.37
CA MET A 78 -4.62 3.38 -5.53
C MET A 78 -5.67 2.58 -6.29
N ASN A 79 -6.48 3.23 -7.13
CA ASN A 79 -7.45 2.54 -7.98
C ASN A 79 -6.75 1.61 -8.98
N THR A 80 -5.69 2.07 -9.63
CA THR A 80 -4.88 1.24 -10.54
C THR A 80 -4.25 0.05 -9.81
N HIS A 81 -3.72 0.26 -8.61
CA HIS A 81 -3.13 -0.85 -7.83
C HIS A 81 -4.15 -1.92 -7.45
N LEU A 82 -5.42 -1.56 -7.22
CA LEU A 82 -6.47 -2.54 -6.90
C LEU A 82 -6.68 -3.59 -8.00
N GLU A 83 -6.35 -3.30 -9.24
CA GLU A 83 -6.41 -4.27 -10.35
C GLU A 83 -5.48 -5.47 -10.14
N PHE A 84 -4.47 -5.30 -9.29
CA PHE A 84 -3.50 -6.33 -8.93
C PHE A 84 -3.85 -7.07 -7.63
N MET A 85 -4.99 -6.77 -7.02
CA MET A 85 -5.45 -7.52 -5.86
C MET A 85 -6.05 -8.86 -6.29
N LEU A 86 -5.57 -9.94 -5.70
CA LEU A 86 -6.08 -11.27 -5.91
C LEU A 86 -7.41 -11.49 -5.17
N PRO A 87 -8.22 -12.46 -5.58
CA PRO A 87 -9.54 -12.70 -4.98
C PRO A 87 -9.52 -12.99 -3.47
N ASP A 88 -8.41 -13.51 -2.94
CA ASP A 88 -8.23 -13.81 -1.52
C ASP A 88 -7.72 -12.63 -0.69
N GLY A 89 -7.51 -11.47 -1.32
CA GLY A 89 -7.02 -10.25 -0.67
C GLY A 89 -5.50 -10.09 -0.66
N ALA A 90 -4.76 -11.03 -1.26
CA ALA A 90 -3.33 -10.87 -1.52
C ALA A 90 -3.08 -9.92 -2.70
N TRP A 91 -1.85 -9.47 -2.85
CA TRP A 91 -1.40 -8.70 -4.00
C TRP A 91 -0.63 -9.58 -4.96
N ASP A 92 -0.80 -9.36 -6.26
CA ASP A 92 -0.04 -10.06 -7.29
C ASP A 92 1.42 -9.58 -7.32
N ASN A 93 2.24 -10.23 -6.51
CA ASN A 93 3.67 -9.95 -6.41
C ASN A 93 4.51 -10.63 -7.51
N SER A 94 3.89 -11.31 -8.46
CA SER A 94 4.57 -11.86 -9.63
C SER A 94 4.97 -10.78 -10.64
N TRP A 95 4.42 -9.57 -10.45
CA TRP A 95 4.66 -8.41 -11.29
C TRP A 95 5.52 -7.36 -10.57
N GLY A 96 6.28 -6.57 -11.33
CA GLY A 96 7.13 -5.51 -10.79
C GLY A 96 8.60 -5.89 -10.64
N THR A 97 9.39 -4.99 -10.05
CA THR A 97 10.86 -5.11 -9.99
C THR A 97 11.37 -6.14 -8.99
N ARG A 98 10.56 -6.52 -8.03
CA ARG A 98 10.93 -7.49 -6.98
C ARG A 98 10.10 -8.77 -7.02
N ASN A 99 9.56 -9.11 -8.16
CA ASN A 99 8.73 -10.29 -8.32
C ASN A 99 9.41 -11.58 -7.84
N PHE A 100 10.72 -11.73 -8.05
CA PHE A 100 11.50 -12.89 -7.60
C PHE A 100 11.58 -13.02 -6.07
N LYS A 101 11.42 -11.92 -5.34
CA LYS A 101 11.52 -11.87 -3.88
C LYS A 101 10.13 -11.99 -3.21
N TRP A 102 9.09 -11.50 -3.86
CA TRP A 102 7.78 -11.32 -3.29
C TRP A 102 6.66 -12.04 -4.04
N THR A 103 6.95 -13.20 -4.61
CA THR A 103 5.94 -13.99 -5.32
C THR A 103 4.88 -14.53 -4.36
N TYR A 104 3.69 -14.81 -4.88
CA TYR A 104 2.56 -15.38 -4.11
C TYR A 104 2.96 -16.62 -3.30
N TRP A 105 3.80 -17.51 -3.87
CA TRP A 105 4.19 -18.77 -3.23
C TRP A 105 5.40 -18.67 -2.30
N GLY A 106 6.27 -17.74 -2.54
CA GLY A 106 7.54 -17.62 -1.79
C GLY A 106 7.72 -16.29 -1.11
N GLY A 107 6.79 -15.36 -1.28
CA GLY A 107 6.89 -14.01 -0.80
C GLY A 107 5.94 -13.69 0.35
N ARG A 108 5.98 -12.44 0.70
CA ARG A 108 5.20 -11.87 1.78
C ARG A 108 3.86 -11.33 1.28
N THR A 109 2.97 -12.22 0.83
CA THR A 109 1.65 -11.83 0.33
C THR A 109 0.77 -11.21 1.39
N SER A 110 1.05 -11.50 2.66
CA SER A 110 0.37 -10.93 3.81
C SER A 110 0.91 -9.56 4.24
N ASP A 111 2.04 -9.12 3.68
CA ASP A 111 2.67 -7.85 4.04
C ASP A 111 1.91 -6.64 3.50
N GLY A 112 1.16 -6.80 2.43
CA GLY A 112 0.46 -5.72 1.75
C GLY A 112 -0.71 -5.17 2.55
N PHE A 113 -0.46 -4.69 3.75
CA PHE A 113 -1.49 -4.00 4.53
C PHE A 113 -1.79 -2.63 3.92
N MET A 114 -3.06 -2.36 3.76
CA MET A 114 -3.60 -1.33 2.88
C MET A 114 -3.83 0.02 3.60
N GLY A 115 -2.81 0.54 4.32
CA GLY A 115 -2.96 1.74 5.15
C GLY A 115 -3.55 2.96 4.44
N GLY A 116 -3.19 3.18 3.18
CA GLY A 116 -3.75 4.26 2.37
C GLY A 116 -5.22 4.07 2.07
N TYR A 117 -5.63 2.84 1.72
CA TYR A 117 -7.04 2.50 1.48
C TYR A 117 -7.87 2.66 2.75
N TYR A 118 -7.36 2.24 3.89
CA TYR A 118 -8.02 2.46 5.18
C TYR A 118 -8.24 3.95 5.44
N LYS A 119 -7.22 4.77 5.18
CA LYS A 119 -7.29 6.23 5.38
C LYS A 119 -8.35 6.90 4.52
N LEU A 120 -8.53 6.42 3.29
CA LEU A 120 -9.42 7.04 2.31
C LEU A 120 -10.78 6.33 2.16
N ALA A 121 -11.02 5.24 2.90
CA ALA A 121 -12.25 4.45 2.78
C ALA A 121 -13.54 5.23 3.04
N ALA A 122 -13.49 6.29 3.86
CA ALA A 122 -14.66 7.16 4.07
C ALA A 122 -15.06 7.96 2.82
N ARG A 123 -14.12 8.19 1.90
CA ARG A 123 -14.33 8.89 0.62
C ARG A 123 -14.59 7.92 -0.54
N HIS A 124 -14.11 6.69 -0.40
CA HIS A 124 -14.11 5.64 -1.42
C HIS A 124 -14.71 4.35 -0.84
N PRO A 125 -16.05 4.24 -0.77
CA PRO A 125 -16.71 3.04 -0.22
C PRO A 125 -16.31 1.74 -0.91
N GLU A 126 -15.91 1.80 -2.18
CA GLU A 126 -15.41 0.66 -2.96
C GLU A 126 -14.14 0.02 -2.37
N TYR A 127 -13.37 0.78 -1.58
CA TYR A 127 -12.19 0.24 -0.90
C TYR A 127 -12.53 -0.72 0.24
N LEU A 128 -13.75 -0.63 0.79
CA LEU A 128 -14.14 -1.46 1.93
C LEU A 128 -14.10 -2.95 1.62
N GLU A 129 -14.53 -3.35 0.43
CA GLU A 129 -14.49 -4.76 0.02
C GLU A 129 -13.04 -5.26 -0.07
N ALA A 130 -12.17 -4.51 -0.70
CA ALA A 130 -10.75 -4.83 -0.80
C ALA A 130 -10.08 -4.92 0.59
N ILE A 131 -10.37 -3.95 1.47
CA ILE A 131 -9.92 -3.94 2.86
C ILE A 131 -10.38 -5.20 3.60
N GLN A 132 -11.63 -5.58 3.48
CA GLN A 132 -12.18 -6.76 4.15
C GLN A 132 -11.50 -8.04 3.68
N ARG A 133 -11.28 -8.21 2.38
CA ARG A 133 -10.55 -9.36 1.83
C ARG A 133 -9.11 -9.41 2.38
N ASN A 134 -8.42 -8.30 2.36
CA ASN A 134 -7.04 -8.22 2.87
C ASN A 134 -6.97 -8.52 4.37
N ILE A 135 -7.88 -7.99 5.19
CA ILE A 135 -7.96 -8.30 6.63
C ILE A 135 -8.16 -9.81 6.85
N GLN A 136 -8.99 -10.47 6.05
CA GLN A 136 -9.19 -11.92 6.19
C GLN A 136 -7.93 -12.71 5.85
N LEU A 137 -7.17 -12.29 4.84
CA LEU A 137 -5.88 -12.88 4.51
C LEU A 137 -4.88 -12.69 5.65
N LEU A 138 -4.75 -11.47 6.16
CA LEU A 138 -3.82 -11.14 7.24
C LEU A 138 -4.16 -11.90 8.53
N LYS A 139 -5.44 -12.11 8.83
CA LYS A 139 -5.86 -12.97 9.95
C LYS A 139 -5.35 -14.41 9.80
N LYS A 140 -5.40 -14.98 8.60
CA LYS A 140 -4.89 -16.34 8.34
C LYS A 140 -3.38 -16.47 8.54
N ALA A 141 -2.64 -15.37 8.29
CA ALA A 141 -1.19 -15.32 8.46
C ALA A 141 -0.76 -14.83 9.86
N THR A 142 -1.71 -14.53 10.76
CA THR A 142 -1.41 -14.03 12.11
C THR A 142 -1.56 -15.17 13.14
N HIS A 143 -0.49 -15.42 13.89
CA HIS A 143 -0.48 -16.39 14.97
C HIS A 143 0.07 -15.75 16.26
N ASN A 144 -0.63 -15.91 17.37
CA ASN A 144 -0.27 -15.33 18.67
C ASN A 144 -0.01 -13.80 18.60
N GLY A 145 -0.79 -13.08 17.79
CA GLY A 145 -0.67 -11.63 17.61
C GLY A 145 0.51 -11.17 16.72
N LEU A 146 1.25 -12.09 16.14
CA LEU A 146 2.37 -11.80 15.24
C LEU A 146 2.02 -12.15 13.80
N LEU A 147 2.33 -11.27 12.85
CA LEU A 147 2.11 -11.48 11.44
C LEU A 147 3.31 -12.24 10.82
N TYR A 148 2.99 -13.29 10.11
CA TYR A 148 3.96 -14.08 9.33
C TYR A 148 3.90 -13.65 7.87
N GLY A 149 5.03 -13.62 7.19
CA GLY A 149 5.17 -13.14 5.82
C GLY A 149 4.55 -14.04 4.73
N GLY A 150 3.83 -15.07 5.12
CA GLY A 150 3.09 -15.96 4.24
C GLY A 150 2.30 -16.98 5.06
N MET A 151 1.18 -17.46 4.54
CA MET A 151 0.29 -18.38 5.26
C MET A 151 0.98 -19.68 5.70
N HIS A 152 1.99 -20.14 4.95
CA HIS A 152 2.75 -21.36 5.25
C HIS A 152 3.93 -21.15 6.21
N TYR A 153 4.31 -19.90 6.49
CA TYR A 153 5.51 -19.60 7.27
C TYR A 153 5.45 -20.15 8.69
N PHE A 154 4.32 -20.01 9.35
CA PHE A 154 4.14 -20.56 10.71
C PHE A 154 4.33 -22.06 10.73
N ALA A 155 3.68 -22.80 9.82
CA ALA A 155 3.80 -24.25 9.74
C ALA A 155 5.20 -24.74 9.33
N SER A 156 5.96 -23.90 8.62
CA SER A 156 7.33 -24.19 8.19
C SER A 156 8.40 -23.74 9.20
N GLY A 157 8.01 -23.22 10.36
CA GLY A 157 8.94 -22.73 11.38
C GLY A 157 9.69 -21.47 11.00
N ILE A 158 9.23 -20.74 9.98
CA ILE A 158 9.81 -19.45 9.58
C ILE A 158 9.33 -18.39 10.57
N PRO A 159 10.21 -17.56 11.14
CA PRO A 159 9.82 -16.60 12.17
C PRO A 159 8.90 -15.49 11.64
N PRO A 160 8.06 -14.87 12.52
CA PRO A 160 7.26 -13.72 12.16
C PRO A 160 8.13 -12.49 11.90
N CYS A 161 7.59 -11.54 11.16
CA CYS A 161 8.21 -10.26 10.92
C CYS A 161 7.64 -9.19 11.86
N ILE A 162 8.47 -8.66 12.75
CA ILE A 162 8.06 -7.61 13.71
C ILE A 162 7.68 -6.32 12.98
N HIS A 163 8.43 -5.94 11.92
CA HIS A 163 8.12 -4.76 11.12
C HIS A 163 6.72 -4.84 10.50
N HIS A 164 6.40 -5.97 9.85
CA HIS A 164 5.09 -6.16 9.22
C HIS A 164 3.96 -6.26 10.26
N THR A 165 4.21 -6.88 11.41
CA THR A 165 3.26 -6.88 12.53
C THR A 165 2.93 -5.46 12.99
N PHE A 166 3.94 -4.62 13.16
CA PHE A 166 3.77 -3.21 13.53
C PHE A 166 3.03 -2.41 12.44
N GLY A 167 3.45 -2.53 11.19
CA GLY A 167 2.82 -1.82 10.06
C GLY A 167 1.35 -2.19 9.91
N HIS A 168 1.01 -3.48 10.04
CA HIS A 168 -0.37 -3.95 10.00
C HIS A 168 -1.19 -3.41 11.17
N ALA A 169 -0.65 -3.42 12.38
CA ALA A 169 -1.32 -2.85 13.55
C ALA A 169 -1.58 -1.35 13.38
N LYS A 170 -0.64 -0.60 12.82
CA LYS A 170 -0.80 0.82 12.49
C LYS A 170 -1.92 1.06 11.48
N ALA A 171 -1.98 0.25 10.42
CA ALA A 171 -3.03 0.35 9.41
C ALA A 171 -4.41 0.04 9.98
N LEU A 172 -4.53 -1.02 10.80
CA LEU A 172 -5.79 -1.36 11.50
C LEU A 172 -6.22 -0.26 12.46
N ALA A 173 -5.30 0.33 13.23
CA ALA A 173 -5.61 1.44 14.12
C ALA A 173 -6.20 2.63 13.33
N SER A 174 -5.60 2.96 12.18
CA SER A 174 -6.12 4.02 11.30
C SER A 174 -7.53 3.71 10.78
N PHE A 175 -7.83 2.43 10.51
CA PHE A 175 -9.16 2.01 10.07
C PHE A 175 -10.20 2.16 11.18
N LEU A 176 -9.84 1.85 12.42
CA LEU A 176 -10.73 1.99 13.58
C LEU A 176 -11.08 3.45 13.92
N GLU A 177 -10.24 4.39 13.49
CA GLU A 177 -10.49 5.83 13.66
C GLU A 177 -11.46 6.40 12.60
N LEU A 178 -11.81 5.63 11.57
CA LEU A 178 -12.76 6.07 10.56
C LEU A 178 -14.18 6.18 11.17
N PRO A 179 -14.95 7.20 10.79
CA PRO A 179 -16.36 7.23 11.14
C PRO A 179 -17.06 5.98 10.60
N PRO A 180 -18.05 5.43 11.33
CA PRO A 180 -18.78 4.27 10.84
C PRO A 180 -19.36 4.55 9.46
N VAL A 181 -19.03 3.69 8.50
CA VAL A 181 -19.58 3.78 7.16
C VAL A 181 -21.09 3.55 7.29
N LYS A 182 -21.89 4.53 6.91
CA LYS A 182 -23.33 4.34 6.81
C LYS A 182 -23.57 3.31 5.69
N THR A 183 -23.74 2.06 6.05
CA THR A 183 -24.28 1.08 5.12
C THR A 183 -25.66 1.63 4.67
N ALA A 184 -25.81 1.87 3.38
CA ALA A 184 -27.13 2.15 2.84
C ALA A 184 -28.04 1.02 3.33
N ALA A 185 -29.06 1.37 4.10
CA ALA A 185 -30.05 0.40 4.53
C ALA A 185 -30.68 -0.19 3.26
N SER A 186 -30.49 -1.51 3.08
CA SER A 186 -31.16 -2.33 2.07
C SER A 186 -32.66 -2.31 2.27
#